data_dcabd6310f52c5b5b414277607f3875d
#
_entry.id   dcabd6310f52c5b5b414277607f3875d
#
_cell.length_a   1.000
_cell.length_b   1.000
_cell.length_c   1.000
_cell.angle_alpha   90.00
_cell.angle_beta   90.00
_cell.angle_gamma   90.00
#
_symmetry.space_group_name_H-M   'P 1'
#
loop_
_entity.id
_entity.type
_entity.pdbx_description
1 polymer ?
#
loop_
_entity_poly.entity_id
_entity_poly.type
_entity_poly.pdbx_seq_one_letter_code
_entity_poly.pdbx_strand_id
1 'polypeptide(L)'
;MGAKIIHVEVVGRDGPALQKFYSNVLGWSLDTNNPGGYGMERQGDMTAGIGASNDGGAGHVTFYVHSDDAQKTLDRVAANGGRVIMPLTEVAPETTVALFADPEGHVVGLM
;
A
#
# COMPACT_ATOMS: atom_id res chain seq x y z
N MET A 1 -11.01 -8.68 -17.78
CA MET A 1 -10.25 -9.07 -16.59
C MET A 1 -10.13 -7.89 -15.65
N GLY A 2 -10.39 -8.08 -14.38
CA GLY A 2 -10.24 -7.03 -13.39
C GLY A 2 -8.79 -6.66 -13.13
N ALA A 3 -8.57 -5.52 -12.49
CA ALA A 3 -7.25 -5.08 -12.08
C ALA A 3 -6.61 -6.11 -11.15
N LYS A 4 -5.30 -6.35 -11.34
CA LYS A 4 -4.59 -7.38 -10.59
C LYS A 4 -4.12 -6.84 -9.25
N ILE A 5 -4.33 -7.62 -8.18
CA ILE A 5 -3.75 -7.31 -6.88
C ILE A 5 -2.26 -7.66 -6.94
N ILE A 6 -1.39 -6.71 -6.60
CA ILE A 6 0.06 -6.87 -6.75
C ILE A 6 0.85 -6.66 -5.46
N HIS A 7 0.20 -6.10 -4.41
CA HIS A 7 0.90 -5.77 -3.17
C HIS A 7 -0.09 -5.78 -2.01
N VAL A 8 0.34 -6.28 -0.87
CA VAL A 8 -0.40 -6.15 0.39
C VAL A 8 0.45 -5.37 1.38
N GLU A 9 -0.19 -4.58 2.24
CA GLU A 9 0.52 -3.64 3.08
C GLU A 9 -0.09 -3.58 4.47
N VAL A 10 0.76 -3.56 5.47
CA VAL A 10 0.39 -3.23 6.83
C VAL A 10 1.23 -2.03 7.26
N VAL A 11 0.58 -0.93 7.59
CA VAL A 11 1.27 0.24 8.15
C VAL A 11 0.61 0.65 9.45
N GLY A 12 1.40 1.13 10.38
CA GLY A 12 0.91 1.53 11.70
C GLY A 12 1.84 2.54 12.36
N ARG A 13 1.63 2.79 13.64
CA ARG A 13 2.39 3.81 14.38
C ARG A 13 3.85 3.46 14.54
N ASP A 14 4.16 2.18 14.73
CA ASP A 14 5.52 1.71 14.97
C ASP A 14 5.89 0.68 13.91
N GLY A 15 6.46 1.16 12.81
CA GLY A 15 6.86 0.31 11.69
C GLY A 15 7.85 -0.77 12.09
N PRO A 16 8.96 -0.43 12.76
CA PRO A 16 9.94 -1.45 13.18
C PRO A 16 9.34 -2.53 14.09
N ALA A 17 8.47 -2.18 15.01
CA ALA A 17 7.81 -3.16 15.88
C ALA A 17 6.90 -4.09 15.09
N LEU A 18 6.14 -3.55 14.12
CA LEU A 18 5.31 -4.35 13.22
C LEU A 18 6.16 -5.29 12.37
N GLN A 19 7.26 -4.81 11.83
CA GLN A 19 8.17 -5.62 11.03
C GLN A 19 8.69 -6.81 11.82
N LYS A 20 9.10 -6.57 13.07
CA LYS A 20 9.57 -7.63 13.97
C LYS A 20 8.47 -8.64 14.26
N PHE A 21 7.26 -8.16 14.54
CA PHE A 21 6.12 -9.02 14.81
C PHE A 21 5.85 -9.97 13.65
N TYR A 22 5.70 -9.43 12.44
CA TYR A 22 5.37 -10.25 11.27
C TYR A 22 6.51 -11.16 10.86
N SER A 23 7.75 -10.74 11.02
CA SER A 23 8.90 -11.61 10.77
C SER A 23 8.91 -12.79 11.74
N ASN A 24 8.64 -12.54 13.02
CA ASN A 24 8.65 -13.59 14.03
C ASN A 24 7.46 -14.55 13.92
N VAL A 25 6.29 -14.02 13.57
CA VAL A 25 5.04 -14.81 13.53
C VAL A 25 4.89 -15.55 12.21
N LEU A 26 5.18 -14.88 11.09
CA LEU A 26 4.93 -15.43 9.76
C LEU A 26 6.22 -15.87 9.02
N GLY A 27 7.37 -15.59 9.61
CA GLY A 27 8.65 -15.98 9.00
C GLY A 27 9.04 -15.11 7.80
N TRP A 28 8.45 -13.92 7.66
CA TRP A 28 8.77 -13.05 6.54
C TRP A 28 10.17 -12.45 6.69
N SER A 29 10.94 -12.48 5.60
CA SER A 29 12.25 -11.82 5.52
C SER A 29 12.08 -10.47 4.88
N LEU A 30 11.95 -9.43 5.70
CA LEU A 30 11.67 -8.09 5.23
C LEU A 30 12.96 -7.33 4.90
N ASP A 31 13.09 -6.88 3.67
CA ASP A 31 14.19 -6.02 3.24
C ASP A 31 13.79 -4.57 3.57
N THR A 32 14.54 -3.96 4.48
CA THR A 32 14.31 -2.58 4.92
C THR A 32 15.33 -1.60 4.35
N ASN A 33 16.12 -2.03 3.37
CA ASN A 33 17.22 -1.24 2.81
C ASN A 33 16.71 -0.19 1.83
N ASN A 34 16.07 0.83 2.38
CA ASN A 34 15.55 1.98 1.64
C ASN A 34 15.46 3.18 2.60
N PRO A 35 15.33 4.43 2.08
CA PRO A 35 15.35 5.62 2.93
C PRO A 35 14.29 5.65 4.03
N GLY A 36 13.11 5.13 3.77
CA GLY A 36 12.00 5.12 4.73
C GLY A 36 11.99 3.93 5.66
N GLY A 37 12.86 2.93 5.45
CA GLY A 37 12.87 1.72 6.26
C GLY A 37 11.65 0.82 6.06
N TYR A 38 10.93 0.99 4.96
CA TYR A 38 9.78 0.18 4.63
C TYR A 38 10.23 -1.26 4.36
N GLY A 39 9.62 -2.22 5.05
CA GLY A 39 10.01 -3.63 4.90
C GLY A 39 9.24 -4.31 3.79
N MET A 40 9.92 -4.97 2.87
CA MET A 40 9.29 -5.65 1.76
C MET A 40 9.79 -7.07 1.60
N GLU A 41 8.88 -7.96 1.23
CA GLU A 41 9.22 -9.32 0.83
C GLU A 41 8.46 -9.67 -0.44
N ARG A 42 9.17 -10.23 -1.42
CA ARG A 42 8.52 -10.73 -2.62
C ARG A 42 7.95 -12.12 -2.37
N GLN A 43 6.71 -12.32 -2.76
CA GLN A 43 6.02 -13.60 -2.67
C GLN A 43 5.41 -13.94 -4.03
N GLY A 44 6.21 -14.54 -4.91
CA GLY A 44 5.78 -14.82 -6.27
C GLY A 44 5.53 -13.54 -7.05
N ASP A 45 4.30 -13.39 -7.55
CA ASP A 45 3.89 -12.19 -8.30
C ASP A 45 3.47 -11.04 -7.39
N MET A 46 3.39 -11.27 -6.09
CA MET A 46 2.99 -10.26 -5.12
C MET A 46 4.15 -9.85 -4.24
N THR A 47 4.00 -8.68 -3.62
CA THR A 47 4.90 -8.24 -2.56
C THR A 47 4.09 -7.96 -1.30
N ALA A 48 4.72 -8.16 -0.15
CA ALA A 48 4.18 -7.77 1.15
C ALA A 48 5.02 -6.62 1.70
N GLY A 49 4.36 -5.60 2.23
CA GLY A 49 5.04 -4.43 2.78
C GLY A 49 4.58 -4.14 4.20
N ILE A 50 5.54 -3.85 5.08
CA ILE A 50 5.26 -3.51 6.48
C ILE A 50 6.04 -2.24 6.82
N GLY A 51 5.35 -1.23 7.31
CA GLY A 51 6.01 0.03 7.63
C GLY A 51 5.24 0.93 8.57
N ALA A 52 5.72 2.15 8.72
CA ALA A 52 5.06 3.16 9.52
C ALA A 52 4.08 3.96 8.66
N SER A 53 2.97 4.38 9.26
CA SER A 53 2.05 5.28 8.58
C SER A 53 2.68 6.66 8.42
N ASN A 54 2.34 7.35 7.33
CA ASN A 54 2.95 8.64 6.99
C ASN A 54 2.55 9.77 7.95
N ASP A 55 1.39 9.64 8.59
CA ASP A 55 0.83 10.68 9.45
C ASP A 55 0.95 10.36 10.94
N GLY A 56 1.67 9.29 11.31
CA GLY A 56 1.76 8.84 12.70
C GLY A 56 0.49 8.22 13.24
N GLY A 57 -0.52 8.03 12.41
CA GLY A 57 -1.81 7.46 12.80
C GLY A 57 -1.81 5.94 12.90
N ALA A 58 -2.98 5.39 13.15
CA ALA A 58 -3.16 3.95 13.32
C ALA A 58 -2.81 3.13 12.08
N GLY A 59 -2.82 3.77 10.92
CA GLY A 59 -2.50 3.10 9.67
C GLY A 59 -3.64 2.24 9.15
N HIS A 60 -3.27 1.24 8.38
CA HIS A 60 -4.24 0.35 7.75
C HIS A 60 -3.61 -0.98 7.36
N VAL A 61 -4.46 -1.93 7.06
CA VAL A 61 -4.11 -3.14 6.30
C VAL A 61 -4.84 -3.01 4.98
N THR A 62 -4.11 -3.04 3.88
CA THR A 62 -4.72 -2.86 2.56
C THR A 62 -3.98 -3.65 1.48
N PHE A 63 -4.57 -3.65 0.30
CA PHE A 63 -3.93 -4.20 -0.88
C PHE A 63 -3.84 -3.11 -1.94
N TYR A 64 -2.89 -3.29 -2.87
CA TYR A 64 -2.72 -2.41 -4.02
C TYR A 64 -3.06 -3.17 -5.29
N VAL A 65 -3.77 -2.51 -6.19
CA VAL A 65 -4.04 -3.05 -7.51
C VAL A 65 -3.21 -2.32 -8.56
N HIS A 66 -2.87 -3.01 -9.62
CA HIS A 66 -2.19 -2.42 -10.76
C HIS A 66 -3.17 -1.70 -11.68
N SER A 67 -2.78 -0.54 -12.16
CA SER A 67 -3.54 0.19 -13.18
C SER A 67 -2.59 0.76 -14.23
N ASP A 68 -2.92 0.54 -15.50
CA ASP A 68 -2.16 1.11 -16.61
C ASP A 68 -2.39 2.61 -16.75
N ASP A 69 -3.52 3.11 -16.27
CA ASP A 69 -3.86 4.53 -16.24
C ASP A 69 -4.47 4.86 -14.88
N ALA A 70 -3.60 5.18 -13.94
CA ALA A 70 -3.99 5.38 -12.55
C ALA A 70 -4.91 6.58 -12.38
N GLN A 71 -4.66 7.68 -13.08
CA GLN A 71 -5.52 8.86 -12.97
C GLN A 71 -6.93 8.57 -13.45
N LYS A 72 -7.07 7.84 -14.55
CA LYS A 72 -8.39 7.43 -15.06
C LYS A 72 -9.12 6.55 -14.04
N THR A 73 -8.39 5.66 -13.37
CA THR A 73 -8.97 4.83 -12.31
C THR A 73 -9.45 5.70 -11.15
N LEU A 74 -8.66 6.69 -10.73
CA LEU A 74 -9.07 7.61 -9.66
C LEU A 74 -10.31 8.42 -10.06
N ASP A 75 -10.40 8.83 -11.31
CA ASP A 75 -11.60 9.53 -11.81
C ASP A 75 -12.84 8.64 -11.70
N ARG A 76 -12.69 7.34 -11.98
CA ARG A 76 -13.77 6.37 -11.84
C ARG A 76 -14.16 6.16 -10.37
N VAL A 77 -13.19 6.20 -9.46
CA VAL A 77 -13.45 6.12 -8.02
C VAL A 77 -14.43 7.23 -7.62
N ALA A 78 -14.11 8.46 -7.98
CA ALA A 78 -14.96 9.60 -7.65
C ALA A 78 -16.34 9.49 -8.31
N ALA A 79 -16.40 9.03 -9.54
CA ALA A 79 -17.66 8.88 -10.27
C ALA A 79 -18.56 7.78 -9.69
N ASN A 80 -17.99 6.85 -8.93
CA ASN A 80 -18.72 5.69 -8.39
C ASN A 80 -18.89 5.71 -6.88
N GLY A 81 -18.81 6.88 -6.25
CA GLY A 81 -19.13 7.05 -4.84
C GLY A 81 -17.97 6.88 -3.87
N GLY A 82 -16.77 6.65 -4.39
CA GLY A 82 -15.56 6.64 -3.58
C GLY A 82 -14.91 8.01 -3.54
N ARG A 83 -13.72 8.08 -2.96
CA ARG A 83 -12.97 9.34 -2.93
C ARG A 83 -11.46 9.06 -2.93
N VAL A 84 -10.70 10.03 -3.42
CA VAL A 84 -9.24 9.97 -3.39
C VAL A 84 -8.77 10.37 -1.99
N ILE A 85 -7.97 9.49 -1.37
CA ILE A 85 -7.36 9.74 -0.05
C ILE A 85 -5.97 10.36 -0.25
N MET A 86 -5.17 9.78 -1.14
CA MET A 86 -3.86 10.31 -1.51
C MET A 86 -3.77 10.29 -3.04
N PRO A 87 -3.60 11.44 -3.68
CA PRO A 87 -3.45 11.49 -5.13
C PRO A 87 -2.17 10.80 -5.58
N LEU A 88 -1.99 10.63 -6.87
CA LEU A 88 -0.78 10.03 -7.42
C LEU A 88 0.45 10.73 -6.85
N THR A 89 1.30 9.95 -6.19
CA THR A 89 2.47 10.44 -5.47
C THR A 89 3.66 9.53 -5.76
N GLU A 90 4.76 10.10 -6.17
CA GLU A 90 6.01 9.34 -6.31
C GLU A 90 6.60 9.13 -4.92
N VAL A 91 6.62 7.87 -4.47
CA VAL A 91 7.12 7.50 -3.14
C VAL A 91 8.54 6.96 -3.18
N ALA A 92 9.02 6.58 -4.36
CA ALA A 92 10.39 6.14 -4.62
C ALA A 92 10.65 6.33 -6.11
N PRO A 93 11.92 6.33 -6.57
CA PRO A 93 12.21 6.43 -8.00
C PRO A 93 11.42 5.40 -8.79
N GLU A 94 10.68 5.86 -9.80
CA GLU A 94 9.86 5.03 -10.69
C GLU A 94 8.71 4.31 -9.99
N THR A 95 8.37 4.71 -8.74
CA THR A 95 7.25 4.11 -8.00
C THR A 95 6.25 5.20 -7.65
N THR A 96 5.12 5.20 -8.31
CA THR A 96 4.02 6.13 -8.08
C THR A 96 2.83 5.37 -7.56
N VAL A 97 2.25 5.84 -6.47
CA VAL A 97 1.11 5.20 -5.81
C VAL A 97 0.02 6.21 -5.53
N ALA A 98 -1.19 5.71 -5.33
CA ALA A 98 -2.32 6.49 -4.85
C ALA A 98 -3.12 5.64 -3.86
N LEU A 99 -3.91 6.30 -3.04
CA LEU A 99 -4.84 5.64 -2.14
C LEU A 99 -6.23 6.21 -2.38
N PHE A 100 -7.23 5.35 -2.39
CA PHE A 100 -8.61 5.79 -2.46
C PHE A 100 -9.46 5.05 -1.44
N ALA A 101 -10.60 5.61 -1.11
CA ALA A 101 -11.59 4.95 -0.25
C ALA A 101 -12.77 4.50 -1.11
N ASP A 102 -13.28 3.30 -0.82
CA ASP A 102 -14.51 2.83 -1.41
C ASP A 102 -15.72 3.53 -0.76
N PRO A 103 -16.96 3.28 -1.21
CA PRO A 103 -18.14 3.95 -0.65
C PRO A 103 -18.34 3.74 0.85
N GLU A 104 -17.77 2.70 1.43
CA GLU A 104 -17.84 2.46 2.86
C GLU A 104 -16.62 2.95 3.63
N GLY A 105 -15.64 3.55 2.94
CA GLY A 105 -14.47 4.12 3.57
C GLY A 105 -13.28 3.18 3.69
N HIS A 106 -13.33 2.00 3.09
CA HIS A 106 -12.16 1.11 3.09
C HIS A 106 -11.09 1.68 2.16
N VAL A 107 -9.84 1.70 2.65
CA VAL A 107 -8.71 2.25 1.90
C VAL A 107 -8.07 1.17 1.05
N VAL A 108 -7.89 1.47 -0.23
CA VAL A 108 -7.28 0.58 -1.22
C VAL A 108 -6.19 1.35 -1.96
N GLY A 109 -5.08 0.68 -2.26
CA GLY A 109 -3.96 1.27 -2.97
C GLY A 109 -3.99 1.02 -4.47
N LEU A 110 -3.33 1.91 -5.19
CA LEU A 110 -3.22 1.87 -6.65
C LEU A 110 -1.75 2.11 -7.03
N MET A 111 -1.24 1.27 -7.91
CA MET A 111 0.13 1.40 -8.41
C MET A 111 0.19 1.29 -9.93
#